data_919dcce80a3bca2589ab399cc8afbcb1
#
_entry.id   919dcce80a3bca2589ab399cc8afbcb1
#
_cell.length_a   1.000
_cell.length_b   1.000
_cell.length_c   1.000
_cell.angle_alpha   90.00
_cell.angle_beta   90.00
_cell.angle_gamma   90.00
#
_symmetry.space_group_name_H-M   'P 1'
#
loop_
_entity.id
_entity.type
_entity.pdbx_description
1 polymer ?
#
loop_
_entity_poly.entity_id
_entity_poly.type
_entity_poly.pdbx_seq_one_letter_code
_entity_poly.pdbx_strand_id
1 'polypeptide(L)'
;MIVRAGTKLPLRSTANTGNVALRVPDAAIPRAVVERFGLPVTATSANLQGASECTHAACVRDQIGERIPLIVDGGPTARSLPTTIVDLSLGPGRWEVLREGAIPTHEIVMALQR
;
A
#
# COMPACT_ATOMS: atom_id res chain seq x y z
N MET A 1 -2.43 5.38 4.42
CA MET A 1 -2.35 6.76 4.95
C MET A 1 -1.21 7.51 4.28
N ILE A 2 -1.34 8.81 4.12
CA ILE A 2 -0.27 9.70 3.64
C ILE A 2 0.22 10.50 4.85
N VAL A 3 1.54 10.59 5.00
CA VAL A 3 2.19 11.33 6.09
C VAL A 3 3.38 12.13 5.54
N ARG A 4 3.84 13.12 6.30
CA ARG A 4 5.08 13.82 5.97
C ARG A 4 6.26 12.85 6.03
N ALA A 5 7.09 12.89 5.01
CA ALA A 5 8.28 12.05 4.94
C ALA A 5 9.37 12.58 5.88
N GLY A 6 10.04 11.67 6.57
CA GLY A 6 11.27 12.00 7.30
C GLY A 6 12.44 12.23 6.34
N THR A 7 13.46 12.92 6.81
CA THR A 7 14.65 13.32 6.02
C THR A 7 15.51 12.13 5.54
N LYS A 8 15.29 10.94 6.06
CA LYS A 8 16.03 9.73 5.69
C LYS A 8 15.45 8.98 4.48
N LEU A 9 14.25 9.37 4.02
CA LEU A 9 13.63 8.73 2.86
C LEU A 9 14.18 9.31 1.56
N PRO A 10 14.48 8.45 0.55
CA PRO A 10 14.89 8.94 -0.76
C PRO A 10 13.80 9.80 -1.41
N LEU A 11 14.16 10.89 -2.07
CA LEU A 11 13.23 11.77 -2.76
C LEU A 11 12.32 11.05 -3.76
N ARG A 12 12.83 10.00 -4.41
CA ARG A 12 12.04 9.16 -5.33
C ARG A 12 10.84 8.49 -4.65
N SER A 13 10.96 8.13 -3.36
CA SER A 13 9.87 7.50 -2.60
C SER A 13 8.75 8.47 -2.25
N THR A 14 9.01 9.77 -2.34
CA THR A 14 8.07 10.84 -2.03
C THR A 14 7.51 11.54 -3.27
N ALA A 15 7.93 11.13 -4.47
CA ALA A 15 7.64 11.82 -5.73
C ALA A 15 7.91 13.35 -5.65
N ASN A 16 8.93 13.76 -4.88
CA ASN A 16 9.30 15.15 -4.58
C ASN A 16 8.20 15.97 -3.87
N THR A 17 7.17 15.33 -3.30
CA THR A 17 6.09 16.05 -2.59
C THR A 17 6.40 16.33 -1.13
N GLY A 18 7.45 15.68 -0.58
CA GLY A 18 7.73 15.70 0.85
C GLY A 18 6.80 14.81 1.69
N ASN A 19 5.88 14.09 1.04
CA ASN A 19 4.95 13.16 1.67
C ASN A 19 5.23 11.73 1.22
N VAL A 20 4.82 10.75 2.03
CA VAL A 20 4.92 9.32 1.69
C VAL A 20 3.60 8.62 2.00
N ALA A 21 3.18 7.75 1.08
CA ALA A 21 2.02 6.88 1.29
C ALA A 21 2.49 5.59 2.00
N LEU A 22 1.88 5.27 3.13
CA LEU A 22 2.16 4.09 3.93
C LEU A 22 0.94 3.16 3.94
N ARG A 23 1.20 1.86 3.88
CA ARG A 23 0.19 0.81 4.02
C ARG A 23 0.69 -0.24 5.00
N VAL A 24 -0.16 -0.63 5.95
CA VAL A 24 0.00 -1.84 6.76
C VAL A 24 -1.09 -2.81 6.29
N PRO A 25 -0.75 -3.83 5.50
CA PRO A 25 -1.75 -4.76 4.99
C PRO A 25 -2.25 -5.70 6.08
N ASP A 26 -3.55 -6.00 6.06
CA ASP A 26 -4.13 -7.11 6.83
C ASP A 26 -3.95 -8.42 6.06
N ALA A 27 -2.69 -8.85 5.93
CA ALA A 27 -2.30 -10.06 5.23
C ALA A 27 -1.02 -10.63 5.87
N ALA A 28 -1.03 -11.91 6.19
CA ALA A 28 0.06 -12.54 6.94
C ALA A 28 1.39 -12.57 6.18
N ILE A 29 1.37 -12.92 4.88
CA ILE A 29 2.59 -13.07 4.08
C ILE A 29 3.37 -11.76 3.96
N PRO A 30 2.82 -10.65 3.47
CA PRO A 30 3.58 -9.40 3.35
C PRO A 30 4.01 -8.86 4.71
N ARG A 31 3.25 -9.07 5.77
CA ARG A 31 3.67 -8.70 7.13
C ARG A 31 4.88 -9.49 7.58
N ALA A 32 4.87 -10.82 7.44
CA ALA A 32 5.99 -11.67 7.79
C ALA A 32 7.26 -11.32 6.99
N VAL A 33 7.12 -10.98 5.70
CA VAL A 33 8.24 -10.52 4.87
C VAL A 33 8.86 -9.24 5.45
N VAL A 34 8.06 -8.23 5.77
CA VAL A 34 8.55 -6.96 6.32
C VAL A 34 9.16 -7.15 7.71
N GLU A 35 8.52 -7.95 8.57
CA GLU A 35 9.03 -8.28 9.89
C GLU A 35 10.40 -8.99 9.83
N ARG A 36 10.54 -9.94 8.91
CA ARG A 36 11.80 -10.67 8.72
C ARG A 36 12.89 -9.81 8.09
N PHE A 37 12.53 -8.92 7.18
CA PHE A 37 13.45 -8.00 6.52
C PHE A 37 13.90 -6.86 7.46
N GLY A 38 13.06 -6.48 8.42
CA GLY A 38 13.36 -5.45 9.43
C GLY A 38 13.29 -4.01 8.91
N LEU A 39 12.87 -3.79 7.67
CA LEU A 39 12.76 -2.48 7.03
C LEU A 39 11.48 -2.37 6.21
N PRO A 40 10.96 -1.15 6.00
CA PRO A 40 9.88 -0.93 5.04
C PRO A 40 10.27 -1.36 3.63
N VAL A 41 9.31 -1.87 2.88
CA VAL A 41 9.48 -2.25 1.48
C VAL A 41 8.57 -1.40 0.60
N THR A 42 9.03 -1.07 -0.61
CA THR A 42 8.18 -0.44 -1.61
C THR A 42 7.20 -1.48 -2.17
N ALA A 43 5.99 -1.04 -2.50
CA ALA A 43 4.97 -1.90 -3.08
C ALA A 43 4.28 -1.21 -4.26
N THR A 44 3.99 -2.01 -5.28
CA THR A 44 3.23 -1.61 -6.47
C THR A 44 2.25 -2.72 -6.83
N SER A 45 1.34 -2.48 -7.75
CA SER A 45 0.51 -3.53 -8.33
C SER A 45 1.38 -4.52 -9.12
N ALA A 46 1.07 -5.81 -9.03
CA ALA A 46 1.81 -6.88 -9.70
C ALA A 46 1.21 -7.18 -11.06
N ASN A 47 1.20 -6.20 -11.97
CA ASN A 47 0.66 -6.28 -13.32
C ASN A 47 1.42 -5.35 -14.28
N LEU A 48 1.28 -5.55 -15.57
CA LEU A 48 1.74 -4.58 -16.57
C LEU A 48 0.95 -3.28 -16.45
N GLN A 49 1.62 -2.15 -16.68
CA GLN A 49 0.97 -0.86 -16.67
C GLN A 49 -0.19 -0.81 -17.68
N GLY A 50 -1.39 -0.48 -17.19
CA GLY A 50 -2.60 -0.45 -18.00
C GLY A 50 -3.32 -1.80 -18.17
N ALA A 51 -2.73 -2.90 -17.73
CA ALA A 51 -3.39 -4.20 -17.70
C ALA A 51 -4.22 -4.38 -16.43
N SER A 52 -5.15 -5.34 -16.44
CA SER A 52 -5.95 -5.71 -15.29
C SER A 52 -5.09 -6.22 -14.13
N GLU A 53 -5.48 -5.87 -12.90
CA GLU A 53 -4.83 -6.38 -11.69
C GLU A 53 -4.96 -7.90 -11.59
N CYS A 54 -3.89 -8.56 -11.19
CA CYS A 54 -3.85 -9.99 -11.00
C CYS A 54 -4.41 -10.38 -9.62
N THR A 55 -5.18 -11.46 -9.58
CA THR A 55 -5.74 -12.04 -8.35
C THR A 55 -5.09 -13.37 -7.97
N HIS A 56 -4.16 -13.88 -8.76
CA HIS A 56 -3.46 -15.16 -8.52
C HIS A 56 -2.08 -15.16 -9.17
N ALA A 57 -1.18 -15.99 -8.67
CA ALA A 57 0.23 -16.02 -9.07
C ALA A 57 0.45 -16.37 -10.56
N ALA A 58 -0.42 -17.20 -11.14
CA ALA A 58 -0.31 -17.53 -12.57
C ALA A 58 -0.46 -16.27 -13.44
N CYS A 59 -1.46 -15.42 -13.18
CA CYS A 59 -1.63 -14.15 -13.87
C CYS A 59 -0.41 -13.23 -13.72
N VAL A 60 0.19 -13.15 -12.53
CA VAL A 60 1.42 -12.37 -12.30
C VAL A 60 2.57 -12.93 -13.12
N ARG A 61 2.72 -14.25 -13.17
CA ARG A 61 3.75 -14.93 -13.97
C ARG A 61 3.61 -14.62 -15.45
N ASP A 62 2.38 -14.67 -15.95
CA ASP A 62 2.08 -14.42 -17.37
C ASP A 62 2.35 -12.97 -17.77
N GLN A 63 2.06 -12.01 -16.87
CA GLN A 63 2.24 -10.59 -17.18
C GLN A 63 3.68 -10.10 -16.97
N ILE A 64 4.32 -10.47 -15.86
CA ILE A 64 5.59 -9.87 -15.43
C ILE A 64 6.62 -10.90 -14.93
N GLY A 65 6.36 -12.21 -15.02
CA GLY A 65 7.20 -13.25 -14.45
C GLY A 65 8.66 -13.21 -14.94
N GLU A 66 8.90 -12.86 -16.20
CA GLU A 66 10.26 -12.72 -16.73
C GLU A 66 11.03 -11.51 -16.19
N ARG A 67 10.35 -10.56 -15.56
CA ARG A 67 10.93 -9.29 -15.05
C ARG A 67 11.23 -9.32 -13.56
N ILE A 68 10.78 -10.35 -12.86
CA ILE A 68 10.92 -10.47 -11.41
C ILE A 68 11.51 -11.83 -11.04
N PRO A 69 12.45 -11.88 -10.08
CA PRO A 69 13.18 -13.11 -9.76
C PRO A 69 12.38 -14.09 -8.89
N LEU A 70 11.30 -13.63 -8.24
CA LEU A 70 10.54 -14.44 -7.27
C LEU A 70 9.09 -14.04 -7.25
N ILE A 71 8.21 -15.03 -7.22
CA ILE A 71 6.77 -14.89 -6.96
C ILE A 71 6.45 -15.75 -5.73
N VAL A 72 5.92 -15.13 -4.69
CA VAL A 72 5.39 -15.85 -3.52
C VAL A 72 3.90 -16.08 -3.75
N ASP A 73 3.53 -17.34 -3.95
CA ASP A 73 2.13 -17.73 -4.14
C ASP A 73 1.46 -18.02 -2.81
N GLY A 74 0.63 -17.11 -2.35
CA GLY A 74 -0.20 -17.26 -1.15
C GLY A 74 -1.64 -17.68 -1.45
N GLY A 75 -1.91 -18.15 -2.66
CA GLY A 75 -3.25 -18.44 -3.15
C GLY A 75 -3.93 -17.21 -3.77
N PRO A 76 -5.19 -17.36 -4.18
CA PRO A 76 -5.94 -16.28 -4.80
C PRO A 76 -6.17 -15.14 -3.80
N THR A 77 -6.00 -13.90 -4.26
CA THR A 77 -6.34 -12.72 -3.47
C THR A 77 -7.87 -12.56 -3.45
N ALA A 78 -8.42 -12.29 -2.27
CA ALA A 78 -9.82 -11.90 -2.21
C ALA A 78 -10.01 -10.62 -3.04
N ARG A 79 -11.08 -10.55 -3.83
CA ARG A 79 -11.51 -9.29 -4.45
C ARG A 79 -11.98 -8.37 -3.32
N SER A 80 -11.07 -7.57 -2.82
CA SER A 80 -11.39 -6.57 -1.81
C SER A 80 -11.67 -5.23 -2.49
N LEU A 81 -12.50 -4.44 -1.86
CA LEU A 81 -12.64 -3.03 -2.19
C LEU A 81 -11.27 -2.35 -2.15
N PRO A 82 -11.05 -1.29 -2.96
CA PRO A 82 -9.84 -0.48 -2.85
C PRO A 82 -9.61 -0.05 -1.41
N THR A 83 -8.36 0.19 -1.04
CA THR A 83 -8.05 0.69 0.31
C THR A 83 -8.52 2.12 0.49
N THR A 84 -8.97 2.46 1.70
CA THR A 84 -9.24 3.84 2.09
C THR A 84 -7.93 4.61 2.20
N ILE A 85 -7.88 5.82 1.65
CA ILE A 85 -6.71 6.70 1.68
C ILE A 85 -7.02 7.89 2.55
N VAL A 86 -6.24 8.06 3.63
CA VAL A 86 -6.32 9.18 4.54
C VAL A 86 -5.05 10.01 4.45
N ASP A 87 -5.18 11.30 4.28
CA ASP A 87 -4.07 12.25 4.34
C ASP A 87 -3.96 12.85 5.75
N LEU A 88 -2.83 12.58 6.39
CA LEU A 88 -2.46 13.08 7.71
C LEU A 88 -1.32 14.12 7.62
N SER A 89 -0.91 14.51 6.42
CA SER A 89 0.21 15.43 6.20
C SER A 89 -0.16 16.92 6.34
N LEU A 90 -1.44 17.23 6.51
CA LEU A 90 -2.02 18.57 6.49
C LEU A 90 -1.67 19.43 7.73
N GLY A 91 -1.02 18.85 8.73
CA GLY A 91 -0.61 19.50 9.96
C GLY A 91 -1.36 18.95 11.22
N PRO A 92 -0.98 19.41 12.42
CA PRO A 92 -1.56 18.90 13.66
C PRO A 92 -3.09 18.98 13.69
N GLY A 93 -3.73 17.87 13.99
CA GLY A 93 -5.20 17.77 14.11
C GLY A 93 -5.96 17.91 12.78
N ARG A 94 -5.28 18.01 11.65
CA ARG A 94 -5.92 18.13 10.32
C ARG A 94 -5.70 16.86 9.52
N TRP A 95 -6.78 16.34 8.95
CA TRP A 95 -6.75 15.15 8.08
C TRP A 95 -7.89 15.19 7.08
N GLU A 96 -7.77 14.41 6.02
CA GLU A 96 -8.77 14.30 4.97
C GLU A 96 -8.83 12.87 4.43
N VAL A 97 -10.03 12.38 4.14
CA VAL A 97 -10.22 11.12 3.41
C VAL A 97 -10.21 11.41 1.93
N LEU A 98 -9.11 11.10 1.25
CA LEU A 98 -8.96 11.31 -0.19
C LEU A 98 -9.73 10.29 -1.02
N ARG A 99 -9.95 9.10 -0.47
CA ARG A 99 -10.71 8.03 -1.09
C ARG A 99 -11.25 7.10 -0.02
N GLU A 100 -12.56 6.90 -0.02
CA GLU A 100 -13.18 5.83 0.76
C GLU A 100 -13.02 4.48 0.03
N GLY A 101 -12.79 3.43 0.78
CA GLY A 101 -12.62 2.07 0.30
C GLY A 101 -13.11 1.06 1.34
N ALA A 102 -12.33 0.01 1.58
CA ALA A 102 -12.72 -1.08 2.48
C ALA A 102 -12.99 -0.65 3.93
N ILE A 103 -12.37 0.45 4.39
CA ILE A 103 -12.63 1.01 5.72
C ILE A 103 -13.52 2.25 5.54
N PRO A 104 -14.76 2.25 6.09
CA PRO A 104 -15.66 3.39 5.98
C PRO A 104 -15.12 4.63 6.69
N THR A 105 -15.47 5.82 6.17
CA THR A 105 -15.01 7.10 6.72
C THR A 105 -15.37 7.27 8.21
N HIS A 106 -16.52 6.79 8.65
CA HIS A 106 -16.92 6.93 10.05
C HIS A 106 -16.00 6.16 11.03
N GLU A 107 -15.45 5.02 10.62
CA GLU A 107 -14.47 4.27 11.42
C GLU A 107 -13.14 5.04 11.53
N ILE A 108 -12.72 5.70 10.45
CA ILE A 108 -11.54 6.59 10.45
C ILE A 108 -11.75 7.76 11.42
N VAL A 109 -12.92 8.41 11.35
CA VAL A 109 -13.28 9.51 12.26
C VAL A 109 -13.17 9.05 13.72
N MET A 110 -13.79 7.92 14.08
CA MET A 110 -13.73 7.39 15.44
C MET A 110 -12.30 7.05 15.89
N ALA A 111 -11.46 6.58 14.99
CA ALA A 111 -10.07 6.24 15.31
C ALA A 111 -9.19 7.47 15.56
N LEU A 112 -9.44 8.58 14.85
CA LEU A 112 -8.62 9.80 14.92
C LEU A 112 -9.09 10.80 15.99
N GLN A 113 -10.29 10.59 16.58
CA GLN A 113 -10.83 11.41 17.65
C GLN A 113 -10.50 10.88 19.05
N ARG A 114 -9.76 9.78 19.14
CA ARG A 114 -9.27 9.21 20.41
C ARG A 114 -7.94 9.86 20.78
#